data_c3a51967fdece184dda5169a09926ac7
#
_entry.id   c3a51967fdece184dda5169a09926ac7
#
_cell.length_a   1.000
_cell.length_b   1.000
_cell.length_c   1.000
_cell.angle_alpha   90.00
_cell.angle_beta   90.00
_cell.angle_gamma   90.00
#
_symmetry.space_group_name_H-M   'P 1'
#
loop_
_entity.id
_entity.type
_entity.pdbx_description
1 polymer ?
#
loop_
_entity_poly.entity_id
_entity_poly.type
_entity_poly.pdbx_seq_one_letter_code
_entity_poly.pdbx_strand_id
1 'polypeptide(L)'
;MRRRDFTLGLGALALAGCATRPAARADDLLVFAYFTTGKGEADGLKLAVSEDGFAFRTLAGGRSLLVPQVGEKKLMRDPFLFADKGVYHLLWTTAWEGVTIGHATSRDLVHWSPQRAIPVMQDVPGTRNCWAPEAVRDPATGRHILFWSSTVDGRFTETAGTSESGYNHRLWSVSTSDFETFSAPAPLYDPGFSVIDGTFAQAPGGGLYLIVKDETVQPPHKWLQVAKADSPTGPFGPLSPPFSPGWVEGPMSAQVGDALLCYYDVYKEGRWGAAMTRDMVNWTDVGARLTMPAGARHGSLLRVPRALVADIV
;
A
#
# COMPACT_ATOMS: atom_id res chain seq x y z
N MET A 1 8.32 -50.43 50.32
CA MET A 1 8.91 -50.24 49.02
C MET A 1 7.80 -49.84 48.04
N ARG A 2 7.64 -48.58 47.70
CA ARG A 2 6.67 -48.10 46.69
C ARG A 2 7.48 -47.52 45.52
N ARG A 3 7.32 -48.12 44.33
CA ARG A 3 7.92 -47.65 43.08
C ARG A 3 7.18 -46.37 42.64
N ARG A 4 7.94 -45.33 42.26
CA ARG A 4 7.47 -44.12 41.62
C ARG A 4 7.64 -44.30 40.14
N ASP A 5 6.52 -44.27 39.39
CA ASP A 5 6.54 -44.21 37.94
C ASP A 5 6.76 -42.75 37.50
N PHE A 6 7.81 -42.55 36.68
CA PHE A 6 8.11 -41.27 36.01
C PHE A 6 7.47 -41.32 34.62
N THR A 7 6.45 -40.51 34.42
CA THR A 7 5.86 -40.26 33.10
C THR A 7 6.64 -39.11 32.42
N LEU A 8 7.36 -39.43 31.37
CA LEU A 8 7.99 -38.46 30.47
C LEU A 8 6.90 -37.88 29.53
N GLY A 9 6.57 -36.60 29.71
CA GLY A 9 5.72 -35.87 28.78
C GLY A 9 6.54 -35.46 27.55
N LEU A 10 6.21 -36.00 26.37
CA LEU A 10 6.70 -35.48 25.09
C LEU A 10 6.02 -34.14 24.83
N GLY A 11 6.79 -33.07 24.91
CA GLY A 11 6.39 -31.76 24.41
C GLY A 11 6.45 -31.74 22.88
N ALA A 12 5.31 -31.62 22.22
CA ALA A 12 5.25 -31.37 20.79
C ALA A 12 5.71 -29.93 20.52
N LEU A 13 6.88 -29.75 19.92
CA LEU A 13 7.26 -28.48 19.29
C LEU A 13 6.39 -28.27 18.07
N ALA A 14 5.46 -27.31 18.14
CA ALA A 14 4.76 -26.80 16.98
C ALA A 14 5.76 -25.97 16.16
N LEU A 15 6.22 -26.50 15.04
CA LEU A 15 6.92 -25.75 14.01
C LEU A 15 5.93 -24.75 13.38
N ALA A 16 6.01 -23.49 13.78
CA ALA A 16 5.32 -22.40 13.10
C ALA A 16 5.92 -22.30 11.69
N GLY A 17 5.19 -22.84 10.72
CA GLY A 17 5.52 -22.70 9.31
C GLY A 17 5.41 -21.23 8.90
N CYS A 18 6.55 -20.54 8.76
CA CYS A 18 6.62 -19.28 8.04
C CYS A 18 6.09 -19.54 6.62
N ALA A 19 4.94 -18.99 6.30
CA ALA A 19 4.46 -18.94 4.92
C ALA A 19 5.39 -17.99 4.15
N THR A 20 6.46 -18.55 3.58
CA THR A 20 7.36 -17.82 2.70
C THR A 20 6.58 -17.40 1.45
N ARG A 21 6.54 -16.10 1.19
CA ARG A 21 6.13 -15.57 -0.13
C ARG A 21 6.99 -16.29 -1.18
N PRO A 22 6.40 -16.78 -2.29
CA PRO A 22 7.21 -17.40 -3.34
C PRO A 22 8.34 -16.45 -3.73
N ALA A 23 9.58 -16.95 -3.74
CA ALA A 23 10.71 -16.17 -4.23
C ALA A 23 10.40 -15.68 -5.65
N ALA A 24 10.72 -14.42 -5.97
CA ALA A 24 10.59 -13.86 -7.30
C ALA A 24 11.28 -14.82 -8.30
N ARG A 25 10.56 -15.25 -9.32
CA ARG A 25 11.15 -16.07 -10.39
C ARG A 25 12.03 -15.17 -11.26
N ALA A 26 13.05 -15.74 -11.88
CA ALA A 26 13.97 -15.01 -12.75
C ALA A 26 13.25 -14.30 -13.92
N ASP A 27 12.07 -14.77 -14.32
CA ASP A 27 11.26 -14.22 -15.40
C ASP A 27 10.14 -13.26 -14.94
N ASP A 28 10.05 -12.94 -13.63
CA ASP A 28 9.01 -12.04 -13.16
C ASP A 28 9.38 -10.57 -13.45
N LEU A 29 8.39 -9.83 -13.96
CA LEU A 29 8.48 -8.38 -14.15
C LEU A 29 7.87 -7.64 -12.97
N LEU A 30 8.38 -6.44 -12.69
CA LEU A 30 7.76 -5.52 -11.75
C LEU A 30 6.75 -4.64 -12.51
N VAL A 31 5.48 -4.81 -12.22
CA VAL A 31 4.39 -4.00 -12.77
C VAL A 31 4.14 -2.82 -11.84
N PHE A 32 4.10 -1.62 -12.41
CA PHE A 32 3.68 -0.40 -11.76
C PHE A 32 2.26 -0.05 -12.22
N ALA A 33 1.30 -0.11 -11.30
CA ALA A 33 -0.06 0.38 -11.47
C ALA A 33 -0.09 1.84 -11.03
N TYR A 34 -0.54 2.75 -11.90
CA TYR A 34 -0.51 4.17 -11.64
C TYR A 34 -1.69 4.91 -12.28
N PHE A 35 -1.91 6.14 -11.85
CA PHE A 35 -2.84 7.08 -12.47
C PHE A 35 -2.11 8.32 -12.99
N THR A 36 -2.83 9.17 -13.70
CA THR A 36 -2.38 10.50 -14.11
C THR A 36 -3.44 11.54 -13.75
N THR A 37 -3.04 12.80 -13.58
CA THR A 37 -3.97 13.89 -13.26
C THR A 37 -4.74 14.44 -14.46
N GLY A 38 -4.59 13.80 -15.63
CA GLY A 38 -5.37 14.13 -16.82
C GLY A 38 -6.87 13.90 -16.63
N LYS A 39 -7.71 14.63 -17.34
CA LYS A 39 -9.19 14.57 -17.30
C LYS A 39 -9.78 14.62 -15.88
N GLY A 40 -9.17 15.40 -15.01
CA GLY A 40 -9.60 15.51 -13.61
C GLY A 40 -9.50 14.19 -12.83
N GLU A 41 -8.46 13.39 -13.13
CA GLU A 41 -8.20 12.09 -12.45
C GLU A 41 -9.21 10.98 -12.83
N ALA A 42 -10.00 11.18 -13.87
CA ALA A 42 -10.93 10.20 -14.41
C ALA A 42 -10.31 9.34 -15.54
N ASP A 43 -9.02 9.49 -15.82
CA ASP A 43 -8.31 8.69 -16.83
C ASP A 43 -8.26 7.20 -16.49
N GLY A 44 -8.12 6.88 -15.20
CA GLY A 44 -8.13 5.52 -14.70
C GLY A 44 -6.78 4.83 -14.65
N LEU A 45 -6.83 3.50 -14.55
CA LEU A 45 -5.66 2.64 -14.36
C LEU A 45 -4.76 2.62 -15.59
N LYS A 46 -3.49 2.88 -15.38
CA LYS A 46 -2.41 2.66 -16.34
C LYS A 46 -1.37 1.70 -15.76
N LEU A 47 -0.68 0.99 -16.63
CA LEU A 47 0.37 0.06 -16.23
C LEU A 47 1.69 0.38 -16.92
N ALA A 48 2.77 0.14 -16.21
CA ALA A 48 4.12 0.09 -16.74
C ALA A 48 4.87 -1.12 -16.18
N VAL A 49 5.95 -1.53 -16.83
CA VAL A 49 6.77 -2.67 -16.40
C VAL A 49 8.23 -2.29 -16.31
N SER A 50 8.92 -2.93 -15.37
CA SER A 50 10.37 -2.87 -15.23
C SER A 50 10.96 -4.27 -15.01
N GLU A 51 12.14 -4.50 -15.58
CA GLU A 51 12.94 -5.71 -15.35
C GLU A 51 13.90 -5.53 -14.17
N ASP A 52 14.41 -4.33 -14.00
CA ASP A 52 15.48 -4.00 -13.05
C ASP A 52 15.00 -3.18 -11.83
N GLY A 53 13.73 -2.74 -11.82
CA GLY A 53 13.17 -1.88 -10.78
C GLY A 53 13.55 -0.39 -10.94
N PHE A 54 14.27 0.00 -12.00
CA PHE A 54 14.69 1.39 -12.21
C PHE A 54 14.11 2.00 -13.48
N ALA A 55 14.07 1.27 -14.57
CA ALA A 55 13.52 1.73 -15.83
C ALA A 55 12.14 1.12 -16.06
N PHE A 56 11.11 1.97 -16.02
CA PHE A 56 9.72 1.57 -16.23
C PHE A 56 9.24 1.98 -17.63
N ARG A 57 8.79 1.00 -18.40
CA ARG A 57 8.23 1.17 -19.74
C ARG A 57 6.70 1.05 -19.66
N THR A 58 6.01 2.06 -20.18
CA THR A 58 4.54 2.09 -20.26
C THR A 58 4.00 0.92 -21.09
N LEU A 59 2.92 0.30 -20.60
CA LEU A 59 2.14 -0.69 -21.34
C LEU A 59 0.94 -0.06 -22.06
N ALA A 60 0.37 -0.77 -23.01
CA ALA A 60 -0.83 -0.36 -23.78
C ALA A 60 -0.70 1.06 -24.39
N GLY A 61 0.53 1.49 -24.74
CA GLY A 61 0.75 2.86 -25.22
C GLY A 61 0.30 3.96 -24.25
N GLY A 62 0.17 3.67 -22.95
CA GLY A 62 -0.34 4.60 -21.93
C GLY A 62 -1.86 4.75 -21.91
N ARG A 63 -2.60 3.91 -22.63
CA ARG A 63 -4.07 3.87 -22.55
C ARG A 63 -4.51 3.37 -21.17
N SER A 64 -5.65 3.83 -20.73
CA SER A 64 -6.27 3.33 -19.49
C SER A 64 -6.83 1.92 -19.71
N LEU A 65 -6.50 1.02 -18.80
CA LEU A 65 -6.99 -0.37 -18.80
C LEU A 65 -8.26 -0.55 -17.97
N LEU A 66 -8.57 0.41 -17.11
CA LEU A 66 -9.83 0.51 -16.37
C LEU A 66 -10.15 1.99 -16.14
N VAL A 67 -11.29 2.46 -16.65
CA VAL A 67 -11.80 3.81 -16.42
C VAL A 67 -12.76 3.75 -15.22
N PRO A 68 -12.59 4.61 -14.17
CA PRO A 68 -13.43 4.55 -12.98
C PRO A 68 -14.89 4.89 -13.27
N GLN A 69 -15.80 4.08 -12.71
CA GLN A 69 -17.26 4.22 -12.91
C GLN A 69 -18.03 4.30 -11.58
N VAL A 70 -17.36 4.08 -10.45
CA VAL A 70 -17.98 3.97 -9.13
C VAL A 70 -17.37 4.95 -8.14
N GLY A 71 -18.04 5.11 -7.00
CA GLY A 71 -17.69 6.05 -5.94
C GLY A 71 -18.26 7.44 -6.17
N GLU A 72 -18.04 8.31 -5.22
CA GLU A 72 -18.70 9.63 -5.12
C GLU A 72 -18.38 10.55 -6.30
N LYS A 73 -17.14 10.48 -6.82
CA LYS A 73 -16.66 11.33 -7.93
C LYS A 73 -16.23 10.56 -9.16
N LYS A 74 -16.25 9.22 -9.11
CA LYS A 74 -15.80 8.36 -10.22
C LYS A 74 -14.41 8.73 -10.72
N LEU A 75 -13.52 9.09 -9.81
CA LEU A 75 -12.10 9.31 -10.11
C LEU A 75 -11.28 8.09 -9.68
N MET A 76 -10.05 8.00 -10.15
CA MET A 76 -9.08 7.02 -9.72
C MET A 76 -7.78 7.71 -9.36
N ARG A 77 -7.47 7.67 -8.07
CA ARG A 77 -6.15 7.99 -7.54
C ARG A 77 -5.61 6.76 -6.82
N ASP A 78 -4.31 6.72 -6.63
CA ASP A 78 -3.61 5.79 -5.75
C ASP A 78 -4.00 4.32 -6.00
N PRO A 79 -3.95 3.82 -7.25
CA PRO A 79 -4.37 2.46 -7.56
C PRO A 79 -3.44 1.44 -6.90
N PHE A 80 -3.99 0.59 -6.06
CA PHE A 80 -3.27 -0.49 -5.39
C PHE A 80 -3.63 -1.84 -6.01
N LEU A 81 -2.64 -2.45 -6.65
CA LEU A 81 -2.75 -3.74 -7.32
C LEU A 81 -2.08 -4.84 -6.49
N PHE A 82 -2.81 -5.90 -6.20
CA PHE A 82 -2.27 -7.07 -5.51
C PHE A 82 -2.89 -8.37 -6.04
N ALA A 83 -2.29 -9.51 -5.70
CA ALA A 83 -2.77 -10.81 -6.14
C ALA A 83 -3.15 -11.69 -4.94
N ASP A 84 -4.29 -12.36 -5.03
CA ASP A 84 -4.70 -13.44 -4.13
C ASP A 84 -5.27 -14.61 -4.93
N LYS A 85 -4.75 -15.81 -4.68
CA LYS A 85 -5.24 -17.09 -5.27
C LYS A 85 -5.46 -17.05 -6.80
N GLY A 86 -4.55 -16.38 -7.52
CA GLY A 86 -4.60 -16.27 -8.98
C GLY A 86 -5.61 -15.26 -9.52
N VAL A 87 -6.12 -14.39 -8.67
CA VAL A 87 -6.93 -13.22 -9.01
C VAL A 87 -6.15 -11.96 -8.65
N TYR A 88 -6.15 -10.99 -9.55
CA TYR A 88 -5.62 -9.65 -9.31
C TYR A 88 -6.75 -8.76 -8.80
N HIS A 89 -6.52 -8.08 -7.71
CA HIS A 89 -7.42 -7.12 -7.10
C HIS A 89 -6.85 -5.72 -7.28
N LEU A 90 -7.71 -4.78 -7.59
CA LEU A 90 -7.40 -3.36 -7.66
C LEU A 90 -8.25 -2.61 -6.64
N LEU A 91 -7.61 -1.82 -5.78
CA LEU A 91 -8.26 -0.84 -4.91
C LEU A 91 -7.86 0.56 -5.38
N TRP A 92 -8.70 1.57 -5.15
CA TRP A 92 -8.37 2.95 -5.49
C TRP A 92 -9.19 3.98 -4.71
N THR A 93 -8.66 5.19 -4.61
CA THR A 93 -9.36 6.38 -4.11
C THR A 93 -10.38 6.84 -5.13
N THR A 94 -11.64 6.99 -4.72
CA THR A 94 -12.78 7.32 -5.61
C THR A 94 -13.17 8.79 -5.59
N ALA A 95 -12.71 9.54 -4.60
CA ALA A 95 -13.06 10.95 -4.39
C ALA A 95 -12.06 11.64 -3.45
N TRP A 96 -11.98 12.96 -3.53
CA TRP A 96 -11.30 13.78 -2.54
C TRP A 96 -12.04 13.78 -1.19
N GLU A 97 -13.37 13.79 -1.22
CA GLU A 97 -14.22 13.63 -0.04
C GLU A 97 -15.24 12.52 -0.30
N GLY A 98 -15.41 11.63 0.67
CA GLY A 98 -16.28 10.48 0.55
C GLY A 98 -15.94 9.37 1.56
N VAL A 99 -16.79 8.35 1.59
CA VAL A 99 -16.73 7.24 2.55
C VAL A 99 -16.46 5.91 1.87
N THR A 100 -16.17 5.92 0.55
CA THR A 100 -15.97 4.71 -0.25
C THR A 100 -14.56 4.58 -0.79
N ILE A 101 -14.15 3.34 -1.04
CA ILE A 101 -13.00 2.99 -1.89
C ILE A 101 -13.50 2.19 -3.09
N GLY A 102 -12.78 2.27 -4.21
CA GLY A 102 -13.08 1.46 -5.40
C GLY A 102 -12.46 0.07 -5.32
N HIS A 103 -13.11 -0.91 -5.95
CA HIS A 103 -12.61 -2.28 -6.08
C HIS A 103 -13.03 -2.90 -7.41
N ALA A 104 -12.11 -3.61 -8.04
CA ALA A 104 -12.36 -4.49 -9.17
C ALA A 104 -11.36 -5.64 -9.17
N THR A 105 -11.67 -6.70 -9.91
CA THR A 105 -10.79 -7.88 -10.05
C THR A 105 -10.52 -8.21 -11.50
N SER A 106 -9.38 -8.85 -11.75
CA SER A 106 -8.96 -9.32 -13.07
C SER A 106 -8.18 -10.62 -12.97
N ARG A 107 -8.11 -11.38 -14.06
CA ARG A 107 -7.22 -12.55 -14.19
C ARG A 107 -6.05 -12.28 -15.13
N ASP A 108 -6.10 -11.19 -15.89
CA ASP A 108 -5.15 -10.89 -16.96
C ASP A 108 -4.69 -9.42 -16.99
N LEU A 109 -5.13 -8.58 -16.04
CA LEU A 109 -4.87 -7.14 -15.92
C LEU A 109 -5.47 -6.29 -17.07
N VAL A 110 -6.23 -6.88 -17.96
CA VAL A 110 -6.88 -6.23 -19.11
C VAL A 110 -8.39 -6.25 -18.99
N HIS A 111 -8.95 -7.42 -18.67
CA HIS A 111 -10.38 -7.61 -18.50
C HIS A 111 -10.73 -7.57 -17.03
N TRP A 112 -11.52 -6.58 -16.65
CA TRP A 112 -11.87 -6.31 -15.25
C TRP A 112 -13.33 -6.68 -14.98
N SER A 113 -13.59 -7.18 -13.76
CA SER A 113 -14.95 -7.40 -13.27
C SER A 113 -15.76 -6.09 -13.25
N PRO A 114 -17.09 -6.13 -13.07
CA PRO A 114 -17.84 -4.96 -12.66
C PRO A 114 -17.19 -4.30 -11.45
N GLN A 115 -17.07 -2.97 -11.52
CA GLN A 115 -16.49 -2.18 -10.45
C GLN A 115 -17.45 -2.06 -9.27
N ARG A 116 -16.91 -1.96 -8.06
CA ARG A 116 -17.68 -1.79 -6.83
C ARG A 116 -17.14 -0.61 -6.04
N ALA A 117 -18.04 0.18 -5.46
CA ALA A 117 -17.70 1.12 -4.39
C ALA A 117 -17.93 0.39 -3.05
N ILE A 118 -16.87 0.19 -2.27
CA ILE A 118 -16.96 -0.40 -0.94
C ILE A 118 -17.12 0.72 0.07
N PRO A 119 -18.25 0.80 0.80
CA PRO A 119 -18.53 1.90 1.71
C PRO A 119 -17.85 1.69 3.08
N VAL A 120 -16.52 1.71 3.09
CA VAL A 120 -15.68 1.33 4.24
C VAL A 120 -15.85 2.22 5.46
N MET A 121 -16.36 3.45 5.32
CA MET A 121 -16.52 4.42 6.41
C MET A 121 -17.94 4.97 6.54
N GLN A 122 -18.94 4.39 5.87
CA GLN A 122 -20.32 4.91 5.89
C GLN A 122 -20.94 5.01 7.28
N ASP A 123 -20.56 4.10 8.18
CA ASP A 123 -21.08 3.99 9.54
C ASP A 123 -20.23 4.76 10.56
N VAL A 124 -19.26 5.57 10.11
CA VAL A 124 -18.41 6.41 10.96
C VAL A 124 -18.76 7.88 10.71
N PRO A 125 -19.61 8.49 11.56
CA PRO A 125 -19.99 9.90 11.41
C PRO A 125 -18.79 10.83 11.44
N GLY A 126 -18.80 11.87 10.61
CA GLY A 126 -17.71 12.84 10.52
C GLY A 126 -16.56 12.40 9.62
N THR A 127 -16.66 11.25 8.95
CA THR A 127 -15.65 10.84 7.95
C THR A 127 -15.64 11.82 6.78
N ARG A 128 -14.45 12.35 6.47
CA ARG A 128 -14.27 13.25 5.34
C ARG A 128 -13.80 12.56 4.08
N ASN A 129 -12.89 11.58 4.20
CA ASN A 129 -12.21 10.98 3.05
C ASN A 129 -11.78 9.54 3.30
N CYS A 130 -11.51 8.80 2.21
CA CYS A 130 -10.89 7.48 2.21
C CYS A 130 -9.81 7.47 1.12
N TRP A 131 -8.55 7.80 1.46
CA TRP A 131 -7.47 7.97 0.50
C TRP A 131 -6.45 6.83 0.54
N ALA A 132 -5.86 6.56 -0.62
CA ALA A 132 -4.78 5.60 -0.81
C ALA A 132 -5.06 4.24 -0.13
N PRO A 133 -6.15 3.54 -0.55
CA PRO A 133 -6.46 2.24 0.01
C PRO A 133 -5.45 1.19 -0.45
N GLU A 134 -4.96 0.41 0.51
CA GLU A 134 -4.14 -0.77 0.25
C GLU A 134 -4.70 -2.01 0.95
N ALA A 135 -4.11 -3.16 0.69
CA ALA A 135 -4.44 -4.41 1.35
C ALA A 135 -3.17 -5.21 1.70
N VAL A 136 -3.17 -5.82 2.86
CA VAL A 136 -2.15 -6.77 3.28
C VAL A 136 -2.81 -8.03 3.80
N ARG A 137 -2.27 -9.20 3.44
CA ARG A 137 -2.76 -10.47 3.96
C ARG A 137 -2.15 -10.73 5.33
N ASP A 138 -3.00 -11.00 6.32
CA ASP A 138 -2.57 -11.47 7.63
C ASP A 138 -2.30 -12.99 7.57
N PRO A 139 -1.05 -13.44 7.74
CA PRO A 139 -0.71 -14.85 7.67
C PRO A 139 -1.30 -15.68 8.83
N ALA A 140 -1.58 -15.06 9.98
CA ALA A 140 -2.12 -15.75 11.13
C ALA A 140 -3.61 -16.12 10.98
N THR A 141 -4.38 -15.22 10.38
CA THR A 141 -5.84 -15.41 10.20
C THR A 141 -6.21 -15.80 8.77
N GLY A 142 -5.31 -15.58 7.82
CA GLY A 142 -5.58 -15.74 6.38
C GLY A 142 -6.49 -14.67 5.79
N ARG A 143 -6.92 -13.69 6.58
CA ARG A 143 -7.77 -12.57 6.13
C ARG A 143 -6.92 -11.47 5.47
N HIS A 144 -7.57 -10.65 4.66
CA HIS A 144 -6.99 -9.40 4.17
C HIS A 144 -7.38 -8.26 5.13
N ILE A 145 -6.42 -7.44 5.48
CA ILE A 145 -6.60 -6.16 6.14
C ILE A 145 -6.55 -5.11 5.06
N LEU A 146 -7.69 -4.52 4.74
CA LEU A 146 -7.78 -3.34 3.88
C LEU A 146 -7.58 -2.12 4.77
N PHE A 147 -6.77 -1.18 4.34
CA PHE A 147 -6.48 0.03 5.12
C PHE A 147 -6.34 1.24 4.20
N TRP A 148 -6.59 2.41 4.74
CA TRP A 148 -6.62 3.68 4.02
C TRP A 148 -6.41 4.85 4.98
N SER A 149 -6.22 6.04 4.45
CA SER A 149 -6.09 7.28 5.23
C SER A 149 -7.43 8.00 5.32
N SER A 150 -7.89 8.27 6.54
CA SER A 150 -9.12 9.06 6.78
C SER A 150 -8.92 10.12 7.84
N THR A 151 -9.53 11.28 7.60
CA THR A 151 -9.86 12.27 8.61
C THR A 151 -11.29 12.01 9.07
N VAL A 152 -11.49 11.98 10.38
CA VAL A 152 -12.82 11.88 11.01
C VAL A 152 -12.99 13.08 11.95
N ASP A 153 -13.93 13.96 11.64
CA ASP A 153 -14.17 15.18 12.40
C ASP A 153 -14.44 14.88 13.87
N GLY A 154 -13.83 15.67 14.75
CA GLY A 154 -13.95 15.50 16.20
C GLY A 154 -13.07 14.38 16.78
N ARG A 155 -12.30 13.65 15.95
CA ARG A 155 -11.31 12.67 16.41
C ARG A 155 -9.90 13.26 16.37
N PHE A 156 -9.03 12.78 17.30
CA PHE A 156 -7.60 13.16 17.35
C PHE A 156 -7.39 14.69 17.45
N THR A 157 -8.20 15.34 18.26
CA THR A 157 -8.27 16.81 18.37
C THR A 157 -6.97 17.46 18.82
N GLU A 158 -6.10 16.71 19.50
CA GLU A 158 -4.77 17.14 19.96
C GLU A 158 -3.82 17.51 18.82
N THR A 159 -4.07 17.01 17.62
CA THR A 159 -3.28 17.28 16.41
C THR A 159 -4.05 18.08 15.36
N ALA A 160 -5.21 18.64 15.72
CA ALA A 160 -5.99 19.46 14.82
C ALA A 160 -5.20 20.70 14.35
N GLY A 161 -5.31 21.03 13.06
CA GLY A 161 -4.65 22.18 12.44
C GLY A 161 -3.15 22.01 12.15
N THR A 162 -2.56 20.84 12.42
CA THR A 162 -1.14 20.57 12.11
C THR A 162 -0.91 20.12 10.66
N SER A 163 -1.96 19.78 9.92
CA SER A 163 -1.91 19.27 8.54
C SER A 163 -2.59 20.23 7.56
N GLU A 164 -2.43 19.99 6.25
CA GLU A 164 -3.00 20.85 5.19
C GLU A 164 -4.52 20.80 5.17
N SER A 165 -5.15 21.92 4.80
CA SER A 165 -6.58 22.03 4.52
C SER A 165 -7.51 21.54 5.65
N GLY A 166 -7.03 21.59 6.89
CA GLY A 166 -7.77 21.13 8.08
C GLY A 166 -7.99 19.61 8.14
N TYR A 167 -7.29 18.84 7.34
CA TYR A 167 -7.24 17.39 7.49
C TYR A 167 -6.45 16.98 8.72
N ASN A 168 -6.75 15.80 9.27
CA ASN A 168 -6.06 15.22 10.42
C ASN A 168 -6.18 13.70 10.34
N HIS A 169 -5.44 13.13 9.43
CA HIS A 169 -5.57 11.72 9.04
C HIS A 169 -4.97 10.76 10.06
N ARG A 170 -5.58 9.58 10.14
CA ARG A 170 -4.99 8.34 10.67
C ARG A 170 -5.20 7.23 9.66
N LEU A 171 -4.45 6.14 9.78
CA LEU A 171 -4.78 4.94 9.03
C LEU A 171 -5.93 4.22 9.72
N TRP A 172 -6.93 3.85 8.92
CA TRP A 172 -8.09 3.07 9.31
C TRP A 172 -8.09 1.75 8.58
N SER A 173 -8.77 0.74 9.11
CA SER A 173 -8.82 -0.56 8.47
C SER A 173 -10.12 -1.31 8.71
N VAL A 174 -10.38 -2.26 7.81
CA VAL A 174 -11.34 -3.35 7.95
C VAL A 174 -10.66 -4.67 7.62
N SER A 175 -11.21 -5.79 8.08
CA SER A 175 -10.75 -7.11 7.67
C SER A 175 -11.81 -7.83 6.84
N THR A 176 -11.37 -8.62 5.85
CA THR A 176 -12.24 -9.44 5.01
C THR A 176 -11.58 -10.75 4.64
N SER A 177 -12.38 -11.77 4.30
CA SER A 177 -11.91 -13.05 3.74
C SER A 177 -12.39 -13.28 2.30
N ASP A 178 -13.34 -12.48 1.83
CA ASP A 178 -14.09 -12.70 0.59
C ASP A 178 -14.27 -11.42 -0.25
N PHE A 179 -13.88 -10.25 0.24
CA PHE A 179 -14.12 -8.92 -0.35
C PHE A 179 -15.60 -8.59 -0.53
N GLU A 180 -16.49 -9.31 0.16
CA GLU A 180 -17.94 -9.08 0.18
C GLU A 180 -18.40 -8.61 1.56
N THR A 181 -17.88 -9.25 2.61
CA THR A 181 -18.18 -8.94 4.00
C THR A 181 -16.96 -8.35 4.69
N PHE A 182 -17.17 -7.31 5.46
CA PHE A 182 -16.12 -6.56 6.13
C PHE A 182 -16.40 -6.44 7.63
N SER A 183 -15.35 -6.40 8.43
CA SER A 183 -15.48 -6.00 9.84
C SER A 183 -15.91 -4.53 9.93
N ALA A 184 -16.35 -4.10 11.13
CA ALA A 184 -16.47 -2.67 11.41
C ALA A 184 -15.11 -1.97 11.21
N PRO A 185 -15.09 -0.71 10.69
CA PRO A 185 -13.86 0.05 10.55
C PRO A 185 -13.30 0.46 11.93
N ALA A 186 -11.98 0.42 12.05
CA ALA A 186 -11.27 0.82 13.25
C ALA A 186 -9.96 1.54 12.90
N PRO A 187 -9.45 2.44 13.76
CA PRO A 187 -8.11 2.97 13.61
C PRO A 187 -7.08 1.83 13.58
N LEU A 188 -6.21 1.85 12.57
CA LEU A 188 -5.12 0.90 12.41
C LEU A 188 -3.82 1.44 13.01
N TYR A 189 -3.50 2.69 12.68
CA TYR A 189 -2.24 3.31 13.10
C TYR A 189 -2.42 4.79 13.42
N ASP A 190 -1.98 5.14 14.63
CA ASP A 190 -1.96 6.51 15.14
C ASP A 190 -0.59 6.77 15.81
N PRO A 191 0.32 7.48 15.15
CA PRO A 191 1.61 7.84 15.73
C PRO A 191 1.56 9.12 16.61
N GLY A 192 0.37 9.69 16.84
CA GLY A 192 0.21 10.97 17.54
C GLY A 192 0.34 12.21 16.63
N PHE A 193 0.28 12.03 15.31
CA PHE A 193 0.25 13.11 14.32
C PHE A 193 -0.44 12.63 13.03
N SER A 194 -0.73 13.57 12.11
CA SER A 194 -1.42 13.25 10.86
C SER A 194 -0.55 12.43 9.91
N VAL A 195 -1.01 11.24 9.51
CA VAL A 195 -0.30 10.33 8.59
C VAL A 195 -1.19 9.92 7.44
N ILE A 196 -0.62 9.84 6.23
CA ILE A 196 -1.28 9.29 5.04
C ILE A 196 -0.39 8.27 4.32
N ASP A 197 -0.91 7.68 3.26
CA ASP A 197 -0.20 6.85 2.29
C ASP A 197 0.60 5.72 2.96
N GLY A 198 -0.06 4.99 3.89
CA GLY A 198 0.58 3.84 4.51
C GLY A 198 0.79 2.72 3.50
N THR A 199 1.96 2.08 3.49
CA THR A 199 2.23 0.86 2.71
C THR A 199 3.03 -0.15 3.54
N PHE A 200 2.67 -1.44 3.42
CA PHE A 200 3.41 -2.50 4.09
C PHE A 200 4.56 -3.01 3.22
N ALA A 201 5.71 -3.18 3.83
CA ALA A 201 6.92 -3.71 3.21
C ALA A 201 7.46 -4.92 3.96
N GLN A 202 7.98 -5.91 3.21
CA GLN A 202 8.77 -7.01 3.77
C GLN A 202 10.25 -6.63 3.69
N ALA A 203 10.93 -6.64 4.83
CA ALA A 203 12.37 -6.37 4.83
C ALA A 203 13.16 -7.48 4.10
N PRO A 204 14.32 -7.18 3.49
CA PRO A 204 15.18 -8.17 2.87
C PRO A 204 15.59 -9.30 3.83
N GLY A 205 15.86 -8.98 5.08
CA GLY A 205 16.18 -9.92 6.15
C GLY A 205 14.98 -10.56 6.84
N GLY A 206 13.75 -10.30 6.33
CA GLY A 206 12.51 -10.73 6.96
C GLY A 206 11.92 -9.69 7.93
N GLY A 207 10.67 -9.91 8.30
CA GLY A 207 9.90 -8.99 9.14
C GLY A 207 9.01 -8.03 8.34
N LEU A 208 7.91 -7.66 8.94
CA LEU A 208 6.91 -6.76 8.37
C LEU A 208 7.17 -5.33 8.86
N TYR A 209 7.03 -4.37 7.98
CA TYR A 209 7.21 -2.95 8.27
C TYR A 209 6.08 -2.14 7.64
N LEU A 210 5.67 -1.08 8.31
CA LEU A 210 4.73 -0.08 7.82
C LEU A 210 5.50 1.20 7.51
N ILE A 211 5.48 1.62 6.24
CA ILE A 211 6.01 2.91 5.79
C ILE A 211 4.83 3.87 5.75
N VAL A 212 5.01 5.09 6.26
CA VAL A 212 3.98 6.13 6.30
C VAL A 212 4.56 7.47 5.90
N LYS A 213 3.70 8.36 5.38
CA LYS A 213 4.02 9.77 5.19
C LYS A 213 3.52 10.57 6.39
N ASP A 214 4.41 11.30 7.03
CA ASP A 214 4.07 12.37 7.98
C ASP A 214 3.44 13.54 7.22
N GLU A 215 2.22 13.91 7.55
CA GLU A 215 1.46 14.96 6.86
C GLU A 215 1.52 16.32 7.57
N THR A 216 2.34 16.45 8.61
CA THR A 216 2.51 17.67 9.38
C THR A 216 3.08 18.81 8.51
N VAL A 217 2.50 20.01 8.66
CA VAL A 217 2.97 21.23 7.96
C VAL A 217 3.47 22.32 8.89
N GLN A 218 3.30 22.15 10.19
CA GLN A 218 3.76 23.12 11.21
C GLN A 218 4.46 22.42 12.38
N PRO A 219 5.81 22.29 12.36
CA PRO A 219 6.72 22.60 11.24
C PRO A 219 6.51 21.65 10.07
N PRO A 220 6.91 22.02 8.82
CA PRO A 220 6.72 21.14 7.68
C PRO A 220 7.63 19.91 7.76
N HIS A 221 7.02 18.74 7.75
CA HIS A 221 7.68 17.44 7.68
C HIS A 221 7.53 16.84 6.28
N LYS A 222 6.33 16.33 5.93
CA LYS A 222 6.01 15.81 4.59
C LYS A 222 7.01 14.76 4.08
N TRP A 223 7.60 13.97 4.98
CA TRP A 223 8.59 12.94 4.70
C TRP A 223 8.08 11.54 4.99
N LEU A 224 8.87 10.54 4.62
CA LEU A 224 8.58 9.14 4.89
C LEU A 224 9.35 8.63 6.10
N GLN A 225 8.69 7.82 6.90
CA GLN A 225 9.23 7.11 8.05
C GLN A 225 8.74 5.65 8.03
N VAL A 226 9.41 4.79 8.76
CA VAL A 226 9.06 3.36 8.82
C VAL A 226 8.99 2.88 10.26
N ALA A 227 7.99 2.06 10.56
CA ALA A 227 7.83 1.35 11.83
C ALA A 227 7.84 -0.16 11.57
N LYS A 228 8.51 -0.93 12.45
CA LYS A 228 8.38 -2.39 12.43
C LYS A 228 6.98 -2.77 12.91
N ALA A 229 6.37 -3.75 12.28
CA ALA A 229 5.07 -4.29 12.64
C ALA A 229 5.19 -5.77 13.03
N ASP A 230 4.58 -6.17 14.14
CA ASP A 230 4.56 -7.58 14.54
C ASP A 230 3.52 -8.36 13.71
N SER A 231 2.46 -7.67 13.29
CA SER A 231 1.42 -8.19 12.39
C SER A 231 0.83 -7.05 11.56
N PRO A 232 0.00 -7.32 10.54
CA PRO A 232 -0.71 -6.28 9.79
C PRO A 232 -1.60 -5.36 10.62
N THR A 233 -1.97 -5.79 11.83
CA THR A 233 -2.77 -4.99 12.78
C THR A 233 -1.96 -4.51 13.97
N GLY A 234 -0.62 -4.60 13.90
CA GLY A 234 0.29 -4.23 14.96
C GLY A 234 0.55 -5.38 15.97
N PRO A 235 1.13 -5.10 17.15
CA PRO A 235 1.61 -3.78 17.52
C PRO A 235 2.70 -3.24 16.58
N PHE A 236 2.78 -1.91 16.52
CA PHE A 236 3.78 -1.20 15.72
C PHE A 236 4.88 -0.67 16.66
N GLY A 237 6.12 -0.84 16.24
CA GLY A 237 7.29 -0.27 16.93
C GLY A 237 7.37 1.26 16.72
N PRO A 238 8.38 1.89 17.33
CA PRO A 238 8.61 3.31 17.12
C PRO A 238 8.96 3.62 15.66
N LEU A 239 8.57 4.81 15.20
CA LEU A 239 8.97 5.31 13.88
C LEU A 239 10.47 5.57 13.82
N SER A 240 11.05 5.26 12.67
CA SER A 240 12.43 5.61 12.34
C SER A 240 12.60 7.13 12.24
N PRO A 241 13.83 7.66 12.24
CA PRO A 241 14.10 8.95 11.61
C PRO A 241 13.59 8.96 10.15
N PRO A 242 13.30 10.15 9.57
CA PRO A 242 12.95 10.28 8.16
C PRO A 242 14.03 9.68 7.25
N PHE A 243 13.62 8.94 6.24
CA PHE A 243 14.54 8.36 5.26
C PHE A 243 14.38 8.95 3.84
N SER A 244 13.43 9.85 3.65
CA SER A 244 13.22 10.62 2.42
C SER A 244 13.43 12.10 2.64
N PRO A 245 13.57 12.92 1.58
CA PRO A 245 13.40 14.36 1.71
C PRO A 245 11.97 14.71 2.13
N GLY A 246 11.74 15.98 2.50
CA GLY A 246 10.39 16.49 2.69
C GLY A 246 9.65 16.70 1.37
N TRP A 247 8.31 16.89 1.43
CA TRP A 247 7.41 17.14 0.29
C TRP A 247 7.37 15.99 -0.71
N VAL A 248 7.31 14.78 -0.17
CA VAL A 248 7.08 13.54 -0.93
C VAL A 248 5.79 12.87 -0.49
N GLU A 249 5.27 11.97 -1.32
CA GLU A 249 4.05 11.20 -1.04
C GLU A 249 4.05 9.85 -1.75
N GLY A 250 3.04 9.03 -1.47
CA GLY A 250 2.79 7.79 -2.20
C GLY A 250 3.93 6.79 -2.13
N PRO A 251 4.42 6.38 -0.95
CA PRO A 251 5.44 5.36 -0.87
C PRO A 251 4.91 4.04 -1.42
N MET A 252 5.69 3.40 -2.25
CA MET A 252 5.47 2.04 -2.71
C MET A 252 6.79 1.29 -2.69
N SER A 253 6.78 0.00 -2.42
CA SER A 253 8.02 -0.74 -2.24
C SER A 253 8.11 -2.02 -3.05
N ALA A 254 9.32 -2.39 -3.44
CA ALA A 254 9.58 -3.66 -4.08
C ALA A 254 10.98 -4.19 -3.73
N GLN A 255 11.09 -5.52 -3.63
CA GLN A 255 12.39 -6.20 -3.58
C GLN A 255 13.07 -6.13 -4.95
N VAL A 256 14.31 -5.65 -4.98
CA VAL A 256 15.14 -5.59 -6.19
C VAL A 256 16.53 -6.17 -5.84
N GLY A 257 16.81 -7.34 -6.33
CA GLY A 257 18.00 -8.10 -5.89
C GLY A 257 17.92 -8.41 -4.40
N ASP A 258 18.94 -8.06 -3.66
CA ASP A 258 19.10 -8.25 -2.22
C ASP A 258 18.62 -7.06 -1.37
N ALA A 259 18.03 -6.05 -2.00
CA ALA A 259 17.59 -4.82 -1.36
C ALA A 259 16.09 -4.56 -1.54
N LEU A 260 15.52 -3.76 -0.65
CA LEU A 260 14.20 -3.15 -0.81
C LEU A 260 14.38 -1.74 -1.38
N LEU A 261 13.65 -1.41 -2.44
CA LEU A 261 13.49 -0.05 -2.92
C LEU A 261 12.13 0.49 -2.42
N CYS A 262 12.14 1.70 -1.87
CA CYS A 262 10.96 2.50 -1.63
C CYS A 262 10.93 3.66 -2.62
N TYR A 263 9.93 3.69 -3.47
CA TYR A 263 9.69 4.73 -4.47
C TYR A 263 8.69 5.73 -3.89
N TYR A 264 8.79 7.00 -4.30
CA TYR A 264 7.88 8.04 -3.85
C TYR A 264 7.78 9.18 -4.87
N ASP A 265 6.65 9.85 -4.89
CA ASP A 265 6.38 11.01 -5.74
C ASP A 265 6.92 12.28 -5.06
N VAL A 266 7.89 12.94 -5.67
CA VAL A 266 8.36 14.26 -5.28
C VAL A 266 7.42 15.30 -5.93
N TYR A 267 6.20 15.33 -5.45
CA TYR A 267 5.04 15.90 -6.14
C TYR A 267 5.14 17.39 -6.43
N LYS A 268 5.90 18.17 -5.66
CA LYS A 268 6.14 19.58 -5.95
C LYS A 268 7.09 19.80 -7.12
N GLU A 269 7.94 18.83 -7.41
CA GLU A 269 8.93 18.89 -8.47
C GLU A 269 8.51 18.10 -9.73
N GLY A 270 7.41 17.37 -9.66
CA GLY A 270 6.90 16.57 -10.77
C GLY A 270 7.84 15.42 -11.18
N ARG A 271 8.63 14.89 -10.25
CA ARG A 271 9.55 13.78 -10.46
C ARG A 271 9.39 12.68 -9.43
N TRP A 272 9.94 11.53 -9.71
CA TRP A 272 10.02 10.41 -8.78
C TRP A 272 11.34 10.41 -8.01
N GLY A 273 11.31 9.93 -6.78
CA GLY A 273 12.44 9.60 -5.96
C GLY A 273 12.41 8.13 -5.54
N ALA A 274 13.54 7.62 -5.11
CA ALA A 274 13.61 6.30 -4.46
C ALA A 274 14.75 6.24 -3.46
N ALA A 275 14.50 5.52 -2.36
CA ALA A 275 15.50 5.16 -1.38
C ALA A 275 15.65 3.63 -1.32
N MET A 276 16.86 3.14 -1.17
CA MET A 276 17.21 1.72 -1.14
C MET A 276 17.74 1.34 0.24
N THR A 277 17.31 0.20 0.75
CA THR A 277 17.79 -0.35 2.02
C THR A 277 17.98 -1.87 1.95
N ARG A 278 18.84 -2.41 2.83
CA ARG A 278 18.99 -3.85 3.08
C ARG A 278 18.59 -4.26 4.49
N ASP A 279 18.35 -3.30 5.38
CA ASP A 279 18.15 -3.53 6.82
C ASP A 279 17.00 -2.72 7.44
N MET A 280 16.27 -1.91 6.64
CA MET A 280 15.21 -0.99 7.05
C MET A 280 15.68 0.16 7.97
N VAL A 281 16.98 0.31 8.16
CA VAL A 281 17.60 1.34 9.01
C VAL A 281 18.44 2.31 8.19
N ASN A 282 19.32 1.76 7.34
CA ASN A 282 20.20 2.53 6.49
C ASN A 282 19.61 2.66 5.09
N TRP A 283 19.34 3.89 4.67
CA TRP A 283 18.71 4.20 3.40
C TRP A 283 19.66 5.02 2.51
N THR A 284 19.72 4.67 1.25
CA THR A 284 20.53 5.36 0.23
C THR A 284 19.62 5.90 -0.85
N ASP A 285 19.71 7.19 -1.18
CA ASP A 285 19.00 7.78 -2.32
C ASP A 285 19.51 7.16 -3.62
N VAL A 286 18.59 6.64 -4.42
CA VAL A 286 18.84 6.07 -5.75
C VAL A 286 17.90 6.67 -6.80
N GLY A 287 17.23 7.76 -6.49
CA GLY A 287 16.23 8.40 -7.34
C GLY A 287 16.78 8.83 -8.72
N ALA A 288 18.06 9.22 -8.79
CA ALA A 288 18.70 9.58 -10.06
C ALA A 288 18.78 8.42 -11.08
N ARG A 289 18.56 7.17 -10.65
CA ARG A 289 18.54 5.98 -11.52
C ARG A 289 17.17 5.71 -12.14
N LEU A 290 16.11 6.38 -11.64
CA LEU A 290 14.74 6.09 -12.06
C LEU A 290 14.41 6.69 -13.43
N THR A 291 13.74 5.88 -14.24
CA THR A 291 12.97 6.33 -15.40
C THR A 291 11.53 5.87 -15.22
N MET A 292 10.62 6.83 -14.99
CA MET A 292 9.22 6.57 -14.74
C MET A 292 8.35 7.06 -15.90
N PRO A 293 7.14 6.49 -16.09
CA PRO A 293 6.22 7.00 -17.11
C PRO A 293 5.88 8.47 -16.88
N ALA A 294 5.83 9.23 -17.98
CA ALA A 294 5.53 10.65 -17.90
C ALA A 294 4.14 10.91 -17.26
N GLY A 295 4.09 11.84 -16.32
CA GLY A 295 2.87 12.21 -15.61
C GLY A 295 2.32 11.15 -14.66
N ALA A 296 3.03 10.03 -14.44
CA ALA A 296 2.64 9.04 -13.46
C ALA A 296 2.65 9.61 -12.05
N ARG A 297 1.61 9.27 -11.29
CA ARG A 297 1.44 9.66 -9.90
C ARG A 297 1.34 8.39 -9.03
N HIS A 298 1.25 8.59 -7.71
CA HIS A 298 1.15 7.56 -6.69
C HIS A 298 0.37 6.32 -7.14
N GLY A 299 0.90 5.13 -6.88
CA GLY A 299 0.30 3.86 -7.25
C GLY A 299 0.89 2.71 -6.46
N SER A 300 1.06 1.56 -7.10
CA SER A 300 1.59 0.37 -6.44
C SER A 300 2.44 -0.50 -7.35
N LEU A 301 3.23 -1.36 -6.74
CA LEU A 301 4.13 -2.28 -7.44
C LEU A 301 3.76 -3.72 -7.15
N LEU A 302 3.69 -4.54 -8.19
CA LEU A 302 3.43 -5.98 -8.09
C LEU A 302 4.36 -6.76 -9.01
N ARG A 303 4.99 -7.83 -8.51
CA ARG A 303 5.69 -8.78 -9.38
C ARG A 303 4.71 -9.75 -10.01
N VAL A 304 4.82 -9.90 -11.31
CA VAL A 304 3.98 -10.80 -12.11
C VAL A 304 4.83 -11.58 -13.11
N PRO A 305 4.42 -12.78 -13.51
CA PRO A 305 5.05 -13.51 -14.60
C PRO A 305 5.10 -12.66 -15.89
N ARG A 306 6.22 -12.65 -16.60
CA ARG A 306 6.39 -11.93 -17.88
C ARG A 306 5.28 -12.24 -18.87
N ALA A 307 4.85 -13.51 -18.94
CA ALA A 307 3.79 -13.96 -19.83
C ALA A 307 2.46 -13.23 -19.63
N LEU A 308 2.16 -12.79 -18.38
CA LEU A 308 0.90 -12.11 -18.08
C LEU A 308 0.77 -10.76 -18.81
N VAL A 309 1.88 -10.07 -19.02
CA VAL A 309 1.91 -8.71 -19.58
C VAL A 309 2.49 -8.66 -21.00
N ALA A 310 2.86 -9.82 -21.57
CA ALA A 310 3.49 -9.90 -22.88
C ALA A 310 2.61 -9.34 -24.01
N ASP A 311 1.29 -9.54 -23.91
CA ASP A 311 0.30 -9.14 -24.90
C ASP A 311 -0.37 -7.79 -24.60
N ILE A 312 0.02 -7.12 -23.51
CA ILE A 312 -0.47 -5.76 -23.18
C ILE A 312 0.36 -4.73 -23.96
N VAL A 313 -0.02 -4.51 -25.22
CA VAL A 313 0.69 -3.66 -26.20
C VAL A 313 0.05 -2.27 -26.30
#